data_e4c4d92102f9b0e40129d56a690dae56
#
_entry.id   e4c4d92102f9b0e40129d56a690dae56
#
_cell.length_a   1.000
_cell.length_b   1.000
_cell.length_c   1.000
_cell.angle_alpha   90.00
_cell.angle_beta   90.00
_cell.angle_gamma   90.00
#
_symmetry.space_group_name_H-M   'P 1'
#
loop_
_entity.id
_entity.type
_entity.pdbx_description
1 polymer ?
#
loop_
_entity_poly.entity_id
_entity_poly.type
_entity_poly.pdbx_seq_one_letter_code
_entity_poly.pdbx_strand_id
1 'polypeptide(L)'
;VCAAQIRDWLQAGQRGEALLMNGDDARPVRASDISVLVRSRQEAAQVRDALTLLEIPSVYLSNRDSVFETLEAQEMLWLLQAVMTPERENTLRSALATSMMGLNALDIETLNNDEHAWDAVVEEFDGYRQIWRKRGVMPMLRALMSARKIAENLLATAGGERRLTDILHISELLQEAGTQLESEHALVRWLSQHILEPDSNASSQQMRLESDKHLVQIVTIHKSKGLEYPLVWLPFITNFRVQDQAFYHDRHSFEAVLDLNAAPESVDLAEAERLAEDLRLLYVALTRSVWH
;
A
#
# COMPACT_ATOMS: atom_id res chain seq x y z
N VAL A 1 18.50 6.57 -12.06
CA VAL A 1 19.63 5.62 -12.07
C VAL A 1 19.21 4.28 -11.50
N CYS A 2 18.78 4.18 -10.20
CA CYS A 2 18.40 2.91 -9.55
C CYS A 2 17.34 2.13 -10.35
N ALA A 3 16.20 2.72 -10.71
CA ALA A 3 15.15 2.05 -11.47
C ALA A 3 15.62 1.57 -12.86
N ALA A 4 16.51 2.33 -13.53
CA ALA A 4 17.10 1.90 -14.79
C ALA A 4 18.00 0.67 -14.63
N GLN A 5 18.83 0.63 -13.59
CA GLN A 5 19.64 -0.55 -13.28
C GLN A 5 18.76 -1.77 -12.99
N ILE A 6 17.69 -1.61 -12.21
CA ILE A 6 16.75 -2.70 -11.94
C ILE A 6 16.13 -3.22 -13.23
N ARG A 7 15.71 -2.33 -14.14
CA ARG A 7 15.21 -2.73 -15.47
C ARG A 7 16.24 -3.55 -16.24
N ASP A 8 17.48 -3.06 -16.29
CA ASP A 8 18.55 -3.72 -17.04
C ASP A 8 18.83 -5.13 -16.46
N TRP A 9 18.80 -5.29 -15.13
CA TRP A 9 18.92 -6.58 -14.48
C TRP A 9 17.74 -7.52 -14.76
N LEU A 10 16.51 -7.02 -14.76
CA LEU A 10 15.33 -7.82 -15.12
C LEU A 10 15.36 -8.27 -16.58
N GLN A 11 15.78 -7.39 -17.50
CA GLN A 11 15.95 -7.74 -18.90
C GLN A 11 17.07 -8.77 -19.10
N ALA A 12 18.20 -8.62 -18.40
CA ALA A 12 19.28 -9.60 -18.43
C ALA A 12 18.81 -10.95 -17.84
N GLY A 13 17.99 -10.95 -16.80
CA GLY A 13 17.35 -12.17 -16.27
C GLY A 13 16.45 -12.84 -17.31
N GLN A 14 15.62 -12.09 -18.02
CA GLN A 14 14.76 -12.60 -19.09
C GLN A 14 15.57 -13.21 -20.24
N ARG A 15 16.75 -12.66 -20.57
CA ARG A 15 17.67 -13.21 -21.59
C ARG A 15 18.53 -14.37 -21.08
N GLY A 16 18.44 -14.72 -19.77
CA GLY A 16 19.27 -15.74 -19.16
C GLY A 16 20.73 -15.33 -18.92
N GLU A 17 21.03 -14.01 -18.98
CA GLU A 17 22.37 -13.44 -18.77
C GLU A 17 22.63 -13.12 -17.29
N ALA A 18 21.58 -12.78 -16.52
CA ALA A 18 21.64 -12.57 -15.07
C ALA A 18 21.02 -13.77 -14.34
N LEU A 19 21.84 -14.52 -13.63
CA LEU A 19 21.48 -15.74 -12.94
C LEU A 19 21.80 -15.62 -11.45
N LEU A 20 20.90 -16.12 -10.63
CA LEU A 20 21.15 -16.37 -9.19
C LEU A 20 21.56 -17.84 -9.03
N MET A 21 22.70 -18.07 -8.37
CA MET A 21 23.21 -19.40 -8.07
C MET A 21 22.69 -19.87 -6.71
N ASN A 22 22.08 -21.04 -6.66
CA ASN A 22 21.71 -21.68 -5.40
C ASN A 22 22.35 -23.08 -5.36
N GLY A 23 23.59 -23.15 -4.86
CA GLY A 23 24.43 -24.32 -5.03
C GLY A 23 24.78 -24.54 -6.50
N ASP A 24 24.47 -25.73 -7.03
CA ASP A 24 24.69 -26.08 -8.45
C ASP A 24 23.53 -25.62 -9.37
N ASP A 25 22.41 -25.16 -8.79
CA ASP A 25 21.26 -24.71 -9.56
C ASP A 25 21.35 -23.20 -9.87
N ALA A 26 21.23 -22.87 -11.16
CA ALA A 26 21.18 -21.49 -11.64
C ALA A 26 19.76 -21.14 -12.09
N ARG A 27 19.21 -20.02 -11.65
CA ARG A 27 17.93 -19.51 -12.11
C ARG A 27 18.01 -18.05 -12.50
N PRO A 28 17.21 -17.61 -13.49
CA PRO A 28 17.13 -16.21 -13.88
C PRO A 28 16.68 -15.31 -12.73
N VAL A 29 17.27 -14.10 -12.69
CA VAL A 29 16.82 -13.02 -11.78
C VAL A 29 15.40 -12.61 -12.12
N ARG A 30 14.57 -12.46 -11.09
CA ARG A 30 13.16 -12.04 -11.17
C ARG A 30 12.93 -10.81 -10.31
N ALA A 31 11.80 -10.14 -10.50
CA ALA A 31 11.43 -8.96 -9.73
C ALA A 31 11.34 -9.26 -8.21
N SER A 32 10.85 -10.44 -7.83
CA SER A 32 10.80 -10.89 -6.43
C SER A 32 12.15 -11.07 -5.75
N ASP A 33 13.24 -11.13 -6.52
CA ASP A 33 14.60 -11.25 -5.99
C ASP A 33 15.20 -9.89 -5.61
N ILE A 34 14.55 -8.80 -6.04
CA ILE A 34 15.05 -7.44 -5.94
C ILE A 34 14.32 -6.70 -4.82
N SER A 35 15.10 -6.16 -3.88
CA SER A 35 14.61 -5.30 -2.83
C SER A 35 15.33 -3.96 -2.84
N VAL A 36 14.57 -2.89 -2.71
CA VAL A 36 15.10 -1.53 -2.59
C VAL A 36 14.90 -1.08 -1.14
N LEU A 37 16.00 -0.85 -0.43
CA LEU A 37 15.93 -0.39 0.95
C LEU A 37 15.98 1.13 1.01
N VAL A 38 15.05 1.70 1.75
CA VAL A 38 14.85 3.15 1.90
C VAL A 38 14.79 3.53 3.38
N ARG A 39 14.96 4.81 3.70
CA ARG A 39 14.87 5.32 5.07
C ARG A 39 13.46 5.80 5.43
N SER A 40 12.71 6.28 4.45
CA SER A 40 11.42 6.93 4.68
C SER A 40 10.37 6.55 3.63
N ARG A 41 9.09 6.81 3.95
CA ARG A 41 7.97 6.68 3.01
C ARG A 41 8.13 7.61 1.80
N GLN A 42 8.71 8.80 1.99
CA GLN A 42 8.95 9.73 0.89
C GLN A 42 9.96 9.19 -0.13
N GLU A 43 11.05 8.59 0.35
CA GLU A 43 12.02 7.90 -0.51
C GLU A 43 11.38 6.69 -1.21
N ALA A 44 10.53 5.92 -0.50
CA ALA A 44 9.78 4.82 -1.09
C ALA A 44 8.88 5.27 -2.23
N ALA A 45 8.17 6.40 -2.07
CA ALA A 45 7.33 6.97 -3.11
C ALA A 45 8.15 7.34 -4.35
N GLN A 46 9.31 8.00 -4.19
CA GLN A 46 10.20 8.35 -5.30
C GLN A 46 10.69 7.12 -6.08
N VAL A 47 11.03 6.05 -5.36
CA VAL A 47 11.45 4.78 -6.01
C VAL A 47 10.28 4.16 -6.76
N ARG A 48 9.11 4.09 -6.14
CA ARG A 48 7.91 3.53 -6.76
C ARG A 48 7.53 4.28 -8.03
N ASP A 49 7.51 5.61 -7.98
CA ASP A 49 7.18 6.45 -9.14
C ASP A 49 8.18 6.22 -10.28
N ALA A 50 9.48 6.12 -9.95
CA ALA A 50 10.52 5.85 -10.94
C ALA A 50 10.41 4.44 -11.56
N LEU A 51 10.00 3.43 -10.79
CA LEU A 51 9.74 2.07 -11.30
C LEU A 51 8.48 2.04 -12.16
N THR A 52 7.41 2.72 -11.75
CA THR A 52 6.15 2.84 -12.50
C THR A 52 6.37 3.48 -13.86
N LEU A 53 7.19 4.55 -13.96
CA LEU A 53 7.55 5.17 -15.24
C LEU A 53 8.28 4.20 -16.21
N LEU A 54 8.88 3.16 -15.69
CA LEU A 54 9.55 2.11 -16.47
C LEU A 54 8.72 0.83 -16.59
N GLU A 55 7.45 0.88 -16.22
CA GLU A 55 6.51 -0.24 -16.24
C GLU A 55 6.99 -1.45 -15.41
N ILE A 56 7.78 -1.20 -14.36
CA ILE A 56 8.26 -2.23 -13.44
C ILE A 56 7.31 -2.30 -12.25
N PRO A 57 6.56 -3.38 -12.08
CA PRO A 57 5.66 -3.53 -10.96
C PRO A 57 6.43 -3.65 -9.65
N SER A 58 6.03 -2.85 -8.66
CA SER A 58 6.68 -2.79 -7.37
C SER A 58 5.69 -2.66 -6.22
N VAL A 59 6.09 -3.10 -5.03
CA VAL A 59 5.30 -2.99 -3.81
C VAL A 59 6.13 -2.35 -2.70
N TYR A 60 5.53 -1.45 -1.96
CA TYR A 60 6.12 -0.92 -0.73
C TYR A 60 5.67 -1.76 0.45
N LEU A 61 6.60 -2.54 1.00
CA LEU A 61 6.35 -3.40 2.16
C LEU A 61 6.49 -2.58 3.44
N SER A 62 5.41 -1.96 3.88
CA SER A 62 5.33 -1.38 5.20
C SER A 62 4.40 -2.24 6.05
N ASN A 63 4.92 -2.95 7.08
CA ASN A 63 4.07 -3.69 8.03
C ASN A 63 3.17 -2.77 8.87
N ARG A 64 3.25 -1.46 8.64
CA ARG A 64 2.43 -0.46 9.31
C ARG A 64 1.44 0.22 8.37
N ASP A 65 1.42 -0.14 7.08
CA ASP A 65 0.41 0.41 6.20
C ASP A 65 -0.89 -0.33 6.45
N SER A 66 -1.87 0.39 6.95
CA SER A 66 -3.21 -0.13 7.13
C SER A 66 -3.88 -0.29 5.76
N VAL A 67 -4.66 -1.35 5.58
CA VAL A 67 -5.49 -1.53 4.39
C VAL A 67 -6.48 -0.37 4.21
N PHE A 68 -6.79 0.36 5.28
CA PHE A 68 -7.64 1.55 5.23
C PHE A 68 -6.97 2.80 4.64
N GLU A 69 -5.64 2.79 4.44
CA GLU A 69 -4.91 3.86 3.73
C GLU A 69 -4.91 3.66 2.20
N THR A 70 -5.50 2.58 1.71
CA THR A 70 -5.53 2.26 0.27
C THR A 70 -6.64 3.00 -0.47
N LEU A 71 -6.50 3.13 -1.79
CA LEU A 71 -7.57 3.64 -2.65
C LEU A 71 -8.80 2.74 -2.57
N GLU A 72 -8.59 1.44 -2.45
CA GLU A 72 -9.63 0.41 -2.35
C GLU A 72 -10.55 0.63 -1.14
N ALA A 73 -10.01 1.10 -0.02
CA ALA A 73 -10.82 1.45 1.15
C ALA A 73 -11.72 2.67 0.87
N GLN A 74 -11.19 3.68 0.20
CA GLN A 74 -11.97 4.85 -0.19
C GLN A 74 -13.04 4.49 -1.22
N GLU A 75 -12.72 3.68 -2.23
CA GLU A 75 -13.68 3.20 -3.23
C GLU A 75 -14.78 2.34 -2.57
N MET A 76 -14.41 1.47 -1.61
CA MET A 76 -15.36 0.68 -0.82
C MET A 76 -16.30 1.57 -0.01
N LEU A 77 -15.79 2.65 0.59
CA LEU A 77 -16.63 3.62 1.30
C LEU A 77 -17.68 4.25 0.38
N TRP A 78 -17.29 4.71 -0.81
CA TRP A 78 -18.23 5.27 -1.79
C TRP A 78 -19.26 4.24 -2.24
N LEU A 79 -18.82 3.00 -2.43
CA LEU A 79 -19.71 1.90 -2.79
C LEU A 79 -20.78 1.64 -1.73
N LEU A 80 -20.37 1.52 -0.45
CA LEU A 80 -21.31 1.30 0.66
C LEU A 80 -22.27 2.48 0.83
N GLN A 81 -21.80 3.70 0.63
CA GLN A 81 -22.67 4.90 0.66
C GLN A 81 -23.71 4.88 -0.46
N ALA A 82 -23.33 4.46 -1.67
CA ALA A 82 -24.24 4.32 -2.80
C ALA A 82 -25.29 3.23 -2.57
N VAL A 83 -24.89 2.09 -2.01
CA VAL A 83 -25.84 1.02 -1.63
C VAL A 83 -26.81 1.49 -0.56
N MET A 84 -26.38 2.33 0.39
CA MET A 84 -27.26 2.87 1.42
C MET A 84 -28.28 3.88 0.89
N THR A 85 -27.88 4.69 -0.07
CA THR A 85 -28.70 5.81 -0.59
C THR A 85 -28.65 5.83 -2.11
N PRO A 86 -29.16 4.81 -2.82
CA PRO A 86 -29.08 4.71 -4.27
C PRO A 86 -29.85 5.83 -5.00
N GLU A 87 -30.82 6.44 -4.32
CA GLU A 87 -31.57 7.60 -4.80
C GLU A 87 -30.75 8.90 -4.85
N ARG A 88 -29.56 8.94 -4.23
CA ARG A 88 -28.64 10.09 -4.29
C ARG A 88 -27.71 9.95 -5.48
N GLU A 89 -28.05 10.61 -6.58
CA GLU A 89 -27.31 10.54 -7.85
C GLU A 89 -25.80 10.75 -7.70
N ASN A 90 -25.38 11.78 -6.95
CA ASN A 90 -23.96 12.09 -6.79
C ASN A 90 -23.20 10.96 -6.08
N THR A 91 -23.83 10.31 -5.09
CA THR A 91 -23.23 9.18 -4.36
C THR A 91 -23.11 7.97 -5.27
N LEU A 92 -24.17 7.69 -6.04
CA LEU A 92 -24.20 6.58 -6.98
C LEU A 92 -23.18 6.79 -8.12
N ARG A 93 -23.08 8.00 -8.68
CA ARG A 93 -22.06 8.34 -9.69
C ARG A 93 -20.64 8.16 -9.16
N SER A 94 -20.37 8.57 -7.91
CA SER A 94 -19.05 8.36 -7.30
C SER A 94 -18.69 6.89 -7.20
N ALA A 95 -19.64 6.04 -6.82
CA ALA A 95 -19.42 4.59 -6.77
C ALA A 95 -19.20 3.99 -8.17
N LEU A 96 -20.00 4.39 -9.16
CA LEU A 96 -19.90 3.91 -10.54
C LEU A 96 -18.59 4.34 -11.21
N ALA A 97 -18.03 5.48 -10.83
CA ALA A 97 -16.75 5.99 -11.35
C ALA A 97 -15.52 5.31 -10.73
N THR A 98 -15.72 4.42 -9.74
CA THR A 98 -14.60 3.68 -9.15
C THR A 98 -14.02 2.67 -10.12
N SER A 99 -12.74 2.39 -9.96
CA SER A 99 -12.06 1.39 -10.78
C SER A 99 -12.61 -0.04 -10.59
N MET A 100 -13.25 -0.32 -9.46
CA MET A 100 -13.95 -1.59 -9.20
C MET A 100 -15.09 -1.83 -10.20
N MET A 101 -15.81 -0.78 -10.61
CA MET A 101 -16.96 -0.92 -11.51
C MET A 101 -16.57 -1.16 -12.96
N GLY A 102 -15.33 -0.86 -13.35
CA GLY A 102 -14.82 -1.08 -14.69
C GLY A 102 -15.45 -0.20 -15.78
N LEU A 103 -16.19 0.85 -15.39
CA LEU A 103 -16.80 1.80 -16.31
C LEU A 103 -15.80 2.88 -16.71
N ASN A 104 -15.79 3.24 -17.99
CA ASN A 104 -15.05 4.39 -18.47
C ASN A 104 -15.92 5.66 -18.50
N ALA A 105 -15.32 6.81 -18.81
CA ALA A 105 -16.03 8.09 -18.82
C ALA A 105 -17.21 8.13 -19.82
N LEU A 106 -17.06 7.46 -20.98
CA LEU A 106 -18.12 7.39 -21.99
C LEU A 106 -19.29 6.52 -21.52
N ASP A 107 -19.00 5.42 -20.81
CA ASP A 107 -20.04 4.56 -20.22
C ASP A 107 -20.89 5.36 -19.21
N ILE A 108 -20.22 6.16 -18.36
CA ILE A 108 -20.88 7.00 -17.36
C ILE A 108 -21.69 8.13 -18.04
N GLU A 109 -21.13 8.75 -19.08
CA GLU A 109 -21.84 9.77 -19.86
C GLU A 109 -23.09 9.20 -20.55
N THR A 110 -22.96 8.02 -21.16
CA THR A 110 -24.10 7.32 -21.79
C THR A 110 -25.18 7.02 -20.76
N LEU A 111 -24.79 6.50 -19.60
CA LEU A 111 -25.70 6.21 -18.50
C LEU A 111 -26.42 7.47 -17.97
N ASN A 112 -25.71 8.61 -17.89
CA ASN A 112 -26.28 9.87 -17.45
C ASN A 112 -27.31 10.46 -18.46
N ASN A 113 -27.22 10.09 -19.74
CA ASN A 113 -28.10 10.55 -20.77
C ASN A 113 -29.28 9.59 -21.07
N ASP A 114 -29.34 8.45 -20.40
CA ASP A 114 -30.40 7.45 -20.52
C ASP A 114 -31.10 7.25 -19.18
N GLU A 115 -32.27 7.89 -19.03
CA GLU A 115 -33.08 7.84 -17.80
C GLU A 115 -33.48 6.41 -17.43
N HIS A 116 -33.83 5.57 -18.41
CA HIS A 116 -34.21 4.18 -18.15
C HIS A 116 -33.03 3.34 -17.68
N ALA A 117 -31.86 3.54 -18.28
CA ALA A 117 -30.66 2.87 -17.85
C ALA A 117 -30.23 3.31 -16.44
N TRP A 118 -30.40 4.61 -16.14
CA TRP A 118 -30.15 5.16 -14.80
C TRP A 118 -31.07 4.55 -13.75
N ASP A 119 -32.38 4.52 -14.02
CA ASP A 119 -33.37 3.92 -13.13
C ASP A 119 -33.09 2.44 -12.85
N ALA A 120 -32.67 1.69 -13.87
CA ALA A 120 -32.25 0.29 -13.71
C ALA A 120 -31.07 0.13 -12.76
N VAL A 121 -30.10 1.05 -12.81
CA VAL A 121 -28.95 1.03 -11.86
C VAL A 121 -29.42 1.37 -10.45
N VAL A 122 -30.31 2.35 -10.29
CA VAL A 122 -30.87 2.69 -8.96
C VAL A 122 -31.61 1.49 -8.38
N GLU A 123 -32.42 0.79 -9.17
CA GLU A 123 -33.14 -0.41 -8.76
C GLU A 123 -32.16 -1.55 -8.38
N GLU A 124 -31.12 -1.75 -9.16
CA GLU A 124 -30.04 -2.72 -8.84
C GLU A 124 -29.42 -2.44 -7.49
N PHE A 125 -29.01 -1.19 -7.21
CA PHE A 125 -28.42 -0.81 -5.94
C PHE A 125 -29.40 -0.88 -4.76
N ASP A 126 -30.69 -0.61 -4.99
CA ASP A 126 -31.71 -0.88 -4.00
C ASP A 126 -31.83 -2.37 -3.68
N GLY A 127 -31.70 -3.23 -4.68
CA GLY A 127 -31.59 -4.67 -4.48
C GLY A 127 -30.42 -5.07 -3.57
N TYR A 128 -29.24 -4.47 -3.74
CA TYR A 128 -28.10 -4.67 -2.85
C TYR A 128 -28.38 -4.15 -1.43
N ARG A 129 -29.04 -3.01 -1.28
CA ARG A 129 -29.47 -2.48 0.02
C ARG A 129 -30.39 -3.46 0.75
N GLN A 130 -31.32 -4.09 0.03
CA GLN A 130 -32.24 -5.07 0.60
C GLN A 130 -31.51 -6.35 1.04
N ILE A 131 -30.51 -6.81 0.26
CA ILE A 131 -29.65 -7.93 0.65
C ILE A 131 -28.90 -7.60 1.92
N TRP A 132 -28.27 -6.40 2.00
CA TRP A 132 -27.54 -5.97 3.17
C TRP A 132 -28.39 -5.99 4.44
N ARG A 133 -29.58 -5.36 4.40
CA ARG A 133 -30.52 -5.33 5.51
C ARG A 133 -30.99 -6.69 5.98
N LYS A 134 -31.17 -7.62 5.06
CA LYS A 134 -31.71 -8.97 5.38
C LYS A 134 -30.63 -9.98 5.74
N ARG A 135 -29.43 -9.87 5.16
CA ARG A 135 -28.42 -10.94 5.20
C ARG A 135 -27.04 -10.46 5.65
N GLY A 136 -26.85 -9.15 5.85
CA GLY A 136 -25.58 -8.56 6.25
C GLY A 136 -24.71 -8.11 5.08
N VAL A 137 -23.58 -7.45 5.42
CA VAL A 137 -22.69 -6.79 4.47
C VAL A 137 -21.98 -7.76 3.52
N MET A 138 -21.50 -8.90 4.03
CA MET A 138 -20.75 -9.87 3.21
C MET A 138 -21.59 -10.51 2.08
N PRO A 139 -22.81 -11.00 2.30
CA PRO A 139 -23.67 -11.46 1.22
C PRO A 139 -23.99 -10.39 0.17
N MET A 140 -24.16 -9.14 0.60
CA MET A 140 -24.37 -8.01 -0.29
C MET A 140 -23.12 -7.74 -1.16
N LEU A 141 -21.93 -7.65 -0.55
CA LEU A 141 -20.68 -7.45 -1.28
C LEU A 141 -20.42 -8.58 -2.29
N ARG A 142 -20.66 -9.83 -1.92
CA ARG A 142 -20.52 -10.96 -2.85
C ARG A 142 -21.48 -10.87 -4.04
N ALA A 143 -22.74 -10.50 -3.81
CA ALA A 143 -23.71 -10.32 -4.88
C ALA A 143 -23.28 -9.21 -5.85
N LEU A 144 -22.86 -8.06 -5.31
CA LEU A 144 -22.38 -6.92 -6.08
C LEU A 144 -21.09 -7.25 -6.85
N MET A 145 -20.09 -7.84 -6.19
CA MET A 145 -18.81 -8.21 -6.81
C MET A 145 -19.02 -9.19 -7.98
N SER A 146 -19.94 -10.15 -7.83
CA SER A 146 -20.27 -11.09 -8.88
C SER A 146 -21.04 -10.44 -10.04
N ALA A 147 -22.06 -9.62 -9.77
CA ALA A 147 -22.88 -8.98 -10.79
C ALA A 147 -22.08 -7.97 -11.62
N ARG A 148 -21.21 -7.20 -10.97
CA ARG A 148 -20.38 -6.16 -11.60
C ARG A 148 -18.99 -6.67 -12.04
N LYS A 149 -18.70 -7.96 -11.90
CA LYS A 149 -17.43 -8.59 -12.31
C LYS A 149 -16.20 -7.88 -11.77
N ILE A 150 -16.25 -7.46 -10.49
CA ILE A 150 -15.21 -6.62 -9.87
C ILE A 150 -13.84 -7.31 -9.92
N ALA A 151 -13.80 -8.62 -9.69
CA ALA A 151 -12.54 -9.37 -9.75
C ALA A 151 -11.91 -9.31 -11.15
N GLU A 152 -12.70 -9.53 -12.19
CA GLU A 152 -12.25 -9.47 -13.58
C GLU A 152 -11.80 -8.06 -13.97
N ASN A 153 -12.56 -7.03 -13.57
CA ASN A 153 -12.22 -5.63 -13.85
C ASN A 153 -10.88 -5.26 -13.23
N LEU A 154 -10.65 -5.63 -11.97
CA LEU A 154 -9.41 -5.33 -11.27
C LEU A 154 -8.24 -6.12 -11.85
N LEU A 155 -8.39 -7.43 -12.08
CA LEU A 155 -7.33 -8.29 -12.61
C LEU A 155 -6.88 -7.87 -14.02
N ALA A 156 -7.72 -7.15 -14.77
CA ALA A 156 -7.36 -6.56 -16.04
C ALA A 156 -6.45 -5.31 -15.91
N THR A 157 -6.25 -4.78 -14.71
CA THR A 157 -5.42 -3.59 -14.45
C THR A 157 -4.05 -3.95 -13.88
N ALA A 158 -3.06 -3.06 -14.05
CA ALA A 158 -1.76 -3.23 -13.42
C ALA A 158 -1.90 -3.24 -11.89
N GLY A 159 -1.32 -4.26 -11.24
CA GLY A 159 -1.45 -4.44 -9.79
C GLY A 159 -2.82 -4.95 -9.31
N GLY A 160 -3.65 -5.44 -10.22
CA GLY A 160 -5.03 -5.87 -9.93
C GLY A 160 -5.16 -6.98 -8.90
N GLU A 161 -4.21 -7.93 -8.87
CA GLU A 161 -4.17 -8.98 -7.83
C GLU A 161 -4.08 -8.38 -6.43
N ARG A 162 -3.20 -7.39 -6.27
CA ARG A 162 -3.03 -6.68 -5.00
C ARG A 162 -4.30 -5.95 -4.60
N ARG A 163 -4.89 -5.20 -5.53
CA ARG A 163 -6.12 -4.44 -5.32
C ARG A 163 -7.28 -5.35 -4.92
N LEU A 164 -7.41 -6.51 -5.59
CA LEU A 164 -8.42 -7.51 -5.26
C LEU A 164 -8.19 -8.07 -3.85
N THR A 165 -6.94 -8.36 -3.47
CA THR A 165 -6.59 -8.82 -2.12
C THR A 165 -6.98 -7.78 -1.06
N ASP A 166 -6.72 -6.50 -1.30
CA ASP A 166 -7.07 -5.42 -0.37
C ASP A 166 -8.59 -5.28 -0.22
N ILE A 167 -9.37 -5.38 -1.32
CA ILE A 167 -10.84 -5.35 -1.28
C ILE A 167 -11.40 -6.54 -0.49
N LEU A 168 -10.87 -7.74 -0.71
CA LEU A 168 -11.30 -8.93 0.03
C LEU A 168 -10.99 -8.79 1.53
N HIS A 169 -9.81 -8.27 1.86
CA HIS A 169 -9.43 -8.01 3.25
C HIS A 169 -10.35 -6.96 3.91
N ILE A 170 -10.61 -5.83 3.23
CA ILE A 170 -11.57 -4.83 3.73
C ILE A 170 -12.95 -5.45 3.93
N SER A 171 -13.39 -6.31 3.01
CA SER A 171 -14.70 -7.00 3.11
C SER A 171 -14.79 -7.88 4.36
N GLU A 172 -13.71 -8.59 4.72
CA GLU A 172 -13.64 -9.39 5.94
C GLU A 172 -13.68 -8.52 7.20
N LEU A 173 -12.93 -7.40 7.22
CA LEU A 173 -12.96 -6.46 8.34
C LEU A 173 -14.34 -5.82 8.51
N LEU A 174 -15.02 -5.49 7.40
CA LEU A 174 -16.41 -5.00 7.42
C LEU A 174 -17.37 -6.06 7.97
N GLN A 175 -17.19 -7.33 7.62
CA GLN A 175 -17.99 -8.42 8.16
C GLN A 175 -17.78 -8.56 9.66
N GLU A 176 -16.54 -8.52 10.14
CA GLU A 176 -16.21 -8.59 11.55
C GLU A 176 -16.83 -7.41 12.32
N ALA A 177 -16.61 -6.19 11.86
CA ALA A 177 -17.19 -4.98 12.46
C ALA A 177 -18.73 -5.02 12.45
N GLY A 178 -19.33 -5.51 11.35
CA GLY A 178 -20.78 -5.64 11.21
C GLY A 178 -21.43 -6.60 12.20
N THR A 179 -20.67 -7.51 12.83
CA THR A 179 -21.19 -8.37 13.91
C THR A 179 -21.36 -7.63 15.23
N GLN A 180 -20.65 -6.50 15.41
CA GLN A 180 -20.62 -5.73 16.64
C GLN A 180 -21.42 -4.42 16.54
N LEU A 181 -21.73 -3.98 15.32
CA LEU A 181 -22.40 -2.72 15.05
C LEU A 181 -23.89 -2.94 14.77
N GLU A 182 -24.73 -2.07 15.31
CA GLU A 182 -26.20 -2.24 15.29
C GLU A 182 -26.87 -1.81 13.97
N SER A 183 -26.15 -1.13 13.05
CA SER A 183 -26.76 -0.62 11.81
C SER A 183 -25.77 -0.44 10.68
N GLU A 184 -26.28 -0.43 9.45
CA GLU A 184 -25.51 -0.15 8.24
C GLU A 184 -24.83 1.23 8.30
N HIS A 185 -25.51 2.23 8.87
CA HIS A 185 -24.95 3.58 9.07
C HIS A 185 -23.76 3.57 10.03
N ALA A 186 -23.84 2.75 11.10
CA ALA A 186 -22.72 2.60 12.03
C ALA A 186 -21.52 1.96 11.35
N LEU A 187 -21.74 0.97 10.48
CA LEU A 187 -20.66 0.31 9.73
C LEU A 187 -19.98 1.26 8.72
N VAL A 188 -20.75 2.06 7.98
CA VAL A 188 -20.17 3.06 7.05
C VAL A 188 -19.40 4.13 7.81
N ARG A 189 -19.89 4.57 8.98
CA ARG A 189 -19.17 5.51 9.84
C ARG A 189 -17.88 4.90 10.38
N TRP A 190 -17.93 3.65 10.80
CA TRP A 190 -16.76 2.90 11.27
C TRP A 190 -15.67 2.84 10.18
N LEU A 191 -16.03 2.50 8.94
CA LEU A 191 -15.09 2.49 7.82
C LEU A 191 -14.50 3.89 7.57
N SER A 192 -15.35 4.92 7.55
CA SER A 192 -14.90 6.30 7.36
C SER A 192 -13.91 6.75 8.45
N GLN A 193 -14.15 6.38 9.71
CA GLN A 193 -13.23 6.69 10.80
C GLN A 193 -11.87 6.00 10.64
N HIS A 194 -11.85 4.72 10.26
CA HIS A 194 -10.60 3.98 10.05
C HIS A 194 -9.81 4.47 8.84
N ILE A 195 -10.48 5.03 7.83
CA ILE A 195 -9.81 5.70 6.70
C ILE A 195 -9.18 7.03 7.15
N LEU A 196 -9.86 7.80 8.00
CA LEU A 196 -9.36 9.08 8.51
C LEU A 196 -8.24 8.91 9.54
N GLU A 197 -8.38 7.91 10.40
CA GLU A 197 -7.46 7.61 11.50
C GLU A 197 -7.05 6.12 11.47
N PRO A 198 -6.24 5.71 10.50
CA PRO A 198 -5.84 4.32 10.37
C PRO A 198 -4.90 3.91 11.51
N ASP A 199 -5.21 2.81 12.20
CA ASP A 199 -4.33 2.21 13.20
C ASP A 199 -3.34 1.24 12.53
N SER A 200 -2.18 1.77 12.18
CA SER A 200 -1.09 0.98 11.59
C SER A 200 -0.43 -0.04 12.55
N ASN A 201 -0.79 -0.04 13.84
CA ASN A 201 -0.30 -1.03 14.80
C ASN A 201 -1.26 -2.23 14.96
N ALA A 202 -2.51 -2.09 14.54
CA ALA A 202 -3.46 -3.19 14.57
C ALA A 202 -3.10 -4.25 13.53
N SER A 203 -2.64 -5.42 13.97
CA SER A 203 -2.21 -6.52 13.07
C SER A 203 -3.29 -6.98 12.11
N SER A 204 -4.57 -6.90 12.51
CA SER A 204 -5.72 -7.24 11.65
C SER A 204 -5.93 -6.28 10.48
N GLN A 205 -5.45 -5.03 10.59
CA GLN A 205 -5.59 -3.99 9.57
C GLN A 205 -4.36 -3.91 8.65
N GLN A 206 -3.29 -4.65 8.95
CA GLN A 206 -2.09 -4.65 8.12
C GLN A 206 -2.36 -5.33 6.78
N MET A 207 -1.83 -4.72 5.71
CA MET A 207 -1.98 -5.21 4.35
C MET A 207 -1.44 -6.64 4.21
N ARG A 208 -2.16 -7.51 3.51
CA ARG A 208 -1.74 -8.90 3.26
C ARG A 208 -0.73 -8.96 2.12
N LEU A 209 0.34 -9.73 2.30
CA LEU A 209 1.50 -9.80 1.39
C LEU A 209 1.44 -10.96 0.38
N GLU A 210 0.33 -11.70 0.29
CA GLU A 210 0.28 -12.96 -0.46
C GLU A 210 0.45 -12.83 -1.99
N SER A 211 0.20 -11.64 -2.57
CA SER A 211 0.30 -11.41 -4.02
C SER A 211 1.65 -10.85 -4.50
N ASP A 212 2.62 -10.62 -3.61
CA ASP A 212 3.84 -9.86 -3.92
C ASP A 212 4.97 -10.71 -4.57
N LYS A 213 4.68 -11.98 -4.93
CA LYS A 213 5.69 -12.95 -5.42
C LYS A 213 6.38 -12.58 -6.75
N HIS A 214 5.89 -11.57 -7.46
CA HIS A 214 6.43 -11.16 -8.77
C HIS A 214 6.75 -9.67 -8.85
N LEU A 215 6.87 -8.98 -7.71
CA LEU A 215 7.07 -7.54 -7.62
C LEU A 215 8.43 -7.20 -7.04
N VAL A 216 9.01 -6.07 -7.49
CA VAL A 216 10.16 -5.47 -6.81
C VAL A 216 9.70 -4.95 -5.45
N GLN A 217 10.40 -5.34 -4.39
CA GLN A 217 10.04 -4.98 -3.03
C GLN A 217 10.74 -3.69 -2.62
N ILE A 218 9.99 -2.71 -2.11
CA ILE A 218 10.54 -1.50 -1.50
C ILE A 218 10.31 -1.62 0.01
N VAL A 219 11.37 -1.56 0.81
CA VAL A 219 11.32 -1.83 2.25
C VAL A 219 12.09 -0.77 3.01
N THR A 220 11.65 -0.36 4.20
CA THR A 220 12.48 0.50 5.04
C THR A 220 13.62 -0.31 5.68
N ILE A 221 14.81 0.32 5.82
CA ILE A 221 15.99 -0.32 6.42
C ILE A 221 15.66 -0.88 7.81
N HIS A 222 14.90 -0.15 8.64
CA HIS A 222 14.49 -0.62 9.96
C HIS A 222 13.66 -1.91 9.91
N LYS A 223 12.79 -2.06 8.91
CA LYS A 223 11.94 -3.25 8.76
C LYS A 223 12.65 -4.42 8.13
N SER A 224 13.71 -4.15 7.39
CA SER A 224 14.55 -5.21 6.83
C SER A 224 15.37 -5.95 7.89
N LYS A 225 15.41 -5.48 9.15
CA LYS A 225 16.15 -6.11 10.24
C LYS A 225 15.63 -7.53 10.49
N GLY A 226 16.54 -8.52 10.37
CA GLY A 226 16.20 -9.93 10.53
C GLY A 226 15.68 -10.62 9.26
N LEU A 227 15.50 -9.88 8.15
CA LEU A 227 15.16 -10.42 6.85
C LEU A 227 16.39 -10.46 5.95
N GLU A 228 16.35 -11.31 4.92
CA GLU A 228 17.38 -11.42 3.89
C GLU A 228 16.74 -11.34 2.50
N TYR A 229 17.44 -10.71 1.56
CA TYR A 229 16.97 -10.53 0.19
C TYR A 229 18.06 -10.96 -0.78
N PRO A 230 17.73 -11.62 -1.89
CA PRO A 230 18.74 -12.02 -2.87
C PRO A 230 19.56 -10.84 -3.38
N LEU A 231 18.92 -9.77 -3.84
CA LEU A 231 19.57 -8.57 -4.37
C LEU A 231 19.02 -7.32 -3.68
N VAL A 232 19.90 -6.41 -3.26
CA VAL A 232 19.52 -5.19 -2.54
C VAL A 232 20.05 -3.95 -3.25
N TRP A 233 19.19 -2.94 -3.43
CA TRP A 233 19.53 -1.61 -3.90
C TRP A 233 19.39 -0.59 -2.76
N LEU A 234 20.37 0.32 -2.63
CA LEU A 234 20.46 1.34 -1.58
C LEU A 234 20.56 2.74 -2.20
N PRO A 235 19.53 3.25 -2.90
CA PRO A 235 19.63 4.47 -3.70
C PRO A 235 19.88 5.73 -2.87
N PHE A 236 19.49 5.75 -1.59
CA PHE A 236 19.54 6.93 -0.73
C PHE A 236 20.47 6.77 0.48
N ILE A 237 21.33 5.76 0.48
CA ILE A 237 22.14 5.44 1.65
C ILE A 237 23.12 6.57 2.02
N THR A 238 23.53 7.35 1.04
CA THR A 238 24.41 8.51 1.22
C THR A 238 23.69 9.82 1.53
N ASN A 239 22.36 9.83 1.48
CA ASN A 239 21.59 11.01 1.84
C ASN A 239 21.63 11.20 3.34
N PHE A 240 22.08 12.37 3.77
CA PHE A 240 22.05 12.76 5.17
C PHE A 240 21.57 14.22 5.31
N ARG A 241 21.04 14.52 6.47
CA ARG A 241 20.75 15.91 6.87
C ARG A 241 21.65 16.23 8.04
N VAL A 242 22.30 17.37 7.95
CA VAL A 242 23.06 17.90 9.10
C VAL A 242 22.06 18.21 10.21
N GLN A 243 22.42 17.87 11.44
CA GLN A 243 21.57 18.17 12.59
C GLN A 243 21.62 19.68 12.89
N ASP A 244 20.46 20.29 12.92
CA ASP A 244 20.27 21.71 13.22
C ASP A 244 19.77 21.97 14.66
N GLN A 245 19.35 20.89 15.33
CA GLN A 245 18.89 20.92 16.71
C GLN A 245 19.91 20.22 17.63
N ALA A 246 20.25 20.87 18.73
CA ALA A 246 21.15 20.33 19.74
C ALA A 246 20.42 19.36 20.67
N PHE A 247 19.93 18.25 20.10
CA PHE A 247 19.30 17.16 20.84
C PHE A 247 20.21 15.94 20.80
N TYR A 248 20.68 15.50 21.95
CA TYR A 248 21.60 14.37 22.10
C TYR A 248 21.38 13.66 23.44
N HIS A 249 21.98 12.48 23.61
CA HIS A 249 22.02 11.79 24.88
C HIS A 249 23.37 12.00 25.56
N ASP A 250 23.34 12.41 26.81
CA ASP A 250 24.56 12.53 27.62
C ASP A 250 25.25 11.16 27.74
N ARG A 251 26.57 11.12 27.49
CA ARG A 251 27.34 9.87 27.44
C ARG A 251 27.52 9.18 28.79
N HIS A 252 27.28 9.89 29.90
CA HIS A 252 27.45 9.35 31.26
C HIS A 252 26.13 8.99 31.91
N SER A 253 25.13 9.88 31.79
CA SER A 253 23.82 9.65 32.38
C SER A 253 22.85 8.92 31.44
N PHE A 254 23.12 8.90 30.13
CA PHE A 254 22.23 8.41 29.06
C PHE A 254 20.88 9.16 29.01
N GLU A 255 20.80 10.31 29.63
CA GLU A 255 19.60 11.16 29.60
C GLU A 255 19.54 11.96 28.30
N ALA A 256 18.31 12.14 27.78
CA ALA A 256 18.08 12.97 26.62
C ALA A 256 18.20 14.47 26.99
N VAL A 257 19.06 15.20 26.30
CA VAL A 257 19.33 16.62 26.52
C VAL A 257 18.95 17.40 25.29
N LEU A 258 18.15 18.46 25.47
CA LEU A 258 17.84 19.46 24.45
C LEU A 258 18.44 20.78 24.88
N ASP A 259 19.51 21.22 24.20
CA ASP A 259 20.11 22.54 24.42
C ASP A 259 19.40 23.59 23.55
N LEU A 260 18.56 24.40 24.18
CA LEU A 260 17.80 25.45 23.49
C LEU A 260 18.67 26.61 22.97
N ASN A 261 19.90 26.73 23.48
CA ASN A 261 20.86 27.75 23.00
C ASN A 261 21.66 27.24 21.80
N ALA A 262 21.55 25.97 21.45
CA ALA A 262 22.27 25.33 20.36
C ALA A 262 23.78 25.63 20.41
N ALA A 263 24.41 25.49 21.60
CA ALA A 263 25.84 25.70 21.74
C ALA A 263 26.60 24.78 20.75
N PRO A 264 27.69 25.24 20.14
CA PRO A 264 28.43 24.46 19.14
C PRO A 264 28.80 23.05 19.62
N GLU A 265 29.20 22.89 20.88
CA GLU A 265 29.55 21.61 21.48
C GLU A 265 28.35 20.66 21.57
N SER A 266 27.16 21.19 21.87
CA SER A 266 25.91 20.42 21.93
C SER A 266 25.45 19.97 20.52
N VAL A 267 25.64 20.83 19.50
CA VAL A 267 25.37 20.50 18.10
C VAL A 267 26.34 19.42 17.61
N ASP A 268 27.63 19.51 17.94
CA ASP A 268 28.62 18.51 17.58
C ASP A 268 28.32 17.13 18.22
N LEU A 269 27.82 17.09 19.45
CA LEU A 269 27.37 15.87 20.11
C LEU A 269 26.16 15.26 19.40
N ALA A 270 25.16 16.07 19.05
CA ALA A 270 23.99 15.65 18.32
C ALA A 270 24.37 15.10 16.93
N GLU A 271 25.29 15.76 16.22
CA GLU A 271 25.76 15.32 14.91
C GLU A 271 26.57 14.02 15.01
N ALA A 272 27.39 13.85 16.05
CA ALA A 272 28.12 12.60 16.29
C ALA A 272 27.16 11.43 16.56
N GLU A 273 26.06 11.65 17.30
CA GLU A 273 25.04 10.64 17.56
C GLU A 273 24.27 10.29 16.28
N ARG A 274 23.88 11.30 15.49
CA ARG A 274 23.26 11.09 14.19
C ARG A 274 24.14 10.25 13.25
N LEU A 275 25.43 10.57 13.18
CA LEU A 275 26.37 9.82 12.36
C LEU A 275 26.50 8.35 12.82
N ALA A 276 26.54 8.12 14.13
CA ALA A 276 26.57 6.77 14.68
C ALA A 276 25.34 5.96 14.29
N GLU A 277 24.15 6.58 14.29
CA GLU A 277 22.90 5.94 13.84
C GLU A 277 22.92 5.67 12.33
N ASP A 278 23.38 6.62 11.52
CA ASP A 278 23.55 6.42 10.07
C ASP A 278 24.47 5.23 9.75
N LEU A 279 25.55 5.06 10.50
CA LEU A 279 26.48 3.93 10.34
C LEU A 279 25.81 2.60 10.75
N ARG A 280 24.98 2.60 11.78
CA ARG A 280 24.19 1.41 12.17
C ARG A 280 23.20 1.02 11.07
N LEU A 281 22.49 2.00 10.51
CA LEU A 281 21.57 1.77 9.40
C LEU A 281 22.29 1.27 8.15
N LEU A 282 23.46 1.82 7.83
CA LEU A 282 24.28 1.34 6.74
C LEU A 282 24.70 -0.12 6.95
N TYR A 283 25.18 -0.46 8.15
CA TYR A 283 25.53 -1.84 8.51
C TYR A 283 24.33 -2.78 8.34
N VAL A 284 23.16 -2.41 8.87
CA VAL A 284 21.94 -3.20 8.70
C VAL A 284 21.62 -3.38 7.22
N ALA A 285 21.66 -2.33 6.42
CA ALA A 285 21.33 -2.38 5.00
C ALA A 285 22.28 -3.28 4.21
N LEU A 286 23.58 -3.16 4.42
CA LEU A 286 24.59 -3.96 3.74
C LEU A 286 24.53 -5.46 4.09
N THR A 287 24.12 -5.77 5.32
CA THR A 287 23.97 -7.17 5.76
C THR A 287 22.66 -7.82 5.36
N ARG A 288 21.80 -7.15 4.57
CA ARG A 288 20.53 -7.73 4.10
C ARG A 288 20.65 -8.49 2.79
N SER A 289 21.68 -8.20 1.98
CA SER A 289 21.89 -8.88 0.71
C SER A 289 22.52 -10.27 0.91
N VAL A 290 21.95 -11.27 0.26
CA VAL A 290 22.54 -12.62 0.19
C VAL A 290 23.66 -12.65 -0.86
N TRP A 291 23.48 -11.92 -1.97
CA TRP A 291 24.43 -11.83 -3.07
C TRP A 291 25.00 -10.41 -3.17
N HIS A 292 26.31 -10.31 -3.25
CA HIS A 292 27.04 -9.04 -3.31
C HIS A 292 27.69 -8.84 -4.66
#